data_4529432040a6b4dcbc5856bf474729c7
#
_entry.id   4529432040a6b4dcbc5856bf474729c7
#
_cell.length_a   1.000
_cell.length_b   1.000
_cell.length_c   1.000
_cell.angle_alpha   90.00
_cell.angle_beta   90.00
_cell.angle_gamma   90.00
#
_symmetry.space_group_name_H-M   'P 1'
#
loop_
_entity.id
_entity.type
_entity.pdbx_description
1 polymer ?
#
loop_
_entity_poly.entity_id
_entity_poly.type
_entity_poly.pdbx_seq_one_letter_code
_entity_poly.pdbx_strand_id
1 'polypeptide(L)'
;MSSAPLLNGDSVLSDHSNELRLVQITDTHLTGSADGVLLGMNTERSARAVIDAAKASGPIDCFLVTGDIAADEQPHAYAQLEGLLGTDTPSLWLPGNHDDIRTSFASFEPHLKRRLRTPFWDVLMLETQVEGEVGGSLNETELDALSAAIDEAATENKSLLIATHHPLRSMSSAWLDEQTVRNAAEALGRLGRYADRSLIISGHVHQASDAVVSGIRMLTTPSTCVQFAPQSKDFALDDLQP
;
A
#
# COMPACT_ATOMS: atom_id res chain seq x y z
N MET A 1 8.32 -5.48 -25.47
CA MET A 1 8.37 -3.99 -25.41
C MET A 1 8.17 -3.66 -23.94
N SER A 2 9.14 -3.01 -23.30
CA SER A 2 8.96 -2.58 -21.90
C SER A 2 7.88 -1.51 -21.89
N SER A 3 6.73 -1.80 -21.27
CA SER A 3 5.72 -0.77 -20.97
C SER A 3 6.35 0.23 -20.01
N ALA A 4 5.99 1.52 -20.14
CA ALA A 4 6.40 2.51 -19.16
C ALA A 4 5.93 2.08 -17.75
N PRO A 5 6.70 2.39 -16.69
CA PRO A 5 6.30 2.04 -15.33
C PRO A 5 4.96 2.72 -15.00
N LEU A 6 4.07 1.99 -14.31
CA LEU A 6 2.77 2.51 -13.88
C LEU A 6 2.93 3.69 -12.94
N LEU A 7 3.78 3.53 -11.93
CA LEU A 7 4.08 4.59 -10.96
C LEU A 7 5.21 5.47 -11.47
N ASN A 8 4.97 6.79 -11.52
CA ASN A 8 5.96 7.74 -12.01
C ASN A 8 5.84 9.10 -11.32
N GLY A 9 6.94 9.87 -11.37
CA GLY A 9 6.99 11.23 -10.85
C GLY A 9 6.88 11.34 -9.33
N ASP A 10 7.07 12.56 -8.86
CA ASP A 10 7.11 12.91 -7.44
C ASP A 10 5.97 13.83 -7.07
N SER A 11 5.45 13.67 -5.86
CA SER A 11 4.64 14.66 -5.15
C SER A 11 5.50 15.31 -4.06
N VAL A 12 5.32 16.59 -3.81
CA VAL A 12 6.12 17.32 -2.81
C VAL A 12 5.20 17.99 -1.80
N LEU A 13 5.41 17.71 -0.53
CA LEU A 13 4.81 18.44 0.58
C LEU A 13 5.88 19.36 1.18
N SER A 14 5.61 20.65 1.14
CA SER A 14 6.54 21.71 1.58
C SER A 14 6.21 22.26 2.96
N ASP A 15 5.35 21.58 3.72
CA ASP A 15 4.98 22.06 5.04
C ASP A 15 6.20 22.06 5.99
N HIS A 16 6.29 23.10 6.80
CA HIS A 16 7.41 23.32 7.74
C HIS A 16 7.16 22.66 9.11
N SER A 17 6.08 21.87 9.24
CA SER A 17 5.85 21.09 10.46
C SER A 17 6.86 19.95 10.55
N ASN A 18 7.36 19.67 11.75
CA ASN A 18 8.23 18.51 12.00
C ASN A 18 7.43 17.21 12.09
N GLU A 19 6.13 17.23 11.90
CA GLU A 19 5.24 16.10 11.92
C GLU A 19 4.61 15.92 10.54
N LEU A 20 4.61 14.68 10.05
CA LEU A 20 3.94 14.25 8.83
C LEU A 20 2.89 13.20 9.24
N ARG A 21 1.61 13.52 8.97
CA ARG A 21 0.54 12.60 9.25
C ARG A 21 0.05 11.92 7.98
N LEU A 22 0.49 10.69 7.80
CA LEU A 22 0.06 9.81 6.73
C LEU A 22 -1.01 8.85 7.24
N VAL A 23 -2.01 8.57 6.42
CA VAL A 23 -3.02 7.54 6.69
C VAL A 23 -2.94 6.50 5.60
N GLN A 24 -2.65 5.26 5.97
CA GLN A 24 -2.72 4.12 5.06
C GLN A 24 -4.16 3.62 4.97
N ILE A 25 -4.66 3.50 3.74
CA ILE A 25 -5.91 2.82 3.39
C ILE A 25 -5.53 1.66 2.48
N THR A 26 -6.06 0.48 2.75
CA THR A 26 -5.68 -0.73 2.01
C THR A 26 -6.84 -1.71 1.91
N ASP A 27 -6.81 -2.53 0.86
CA ASP A 27 -7.70 -3.68 0.70
C ASP A 27 -9.18 -3.30 0.86
N THR A 28 -9.58 -2.25 0.14
CA THR A 28 -10.96 -1.75 0.22
C THR A 28 -11.95 -2.65 -0.49
N HIS A 29 -11.49 -3.41 -1.49
CA HIS A 29 -12.27 -4.34 -2.30
C HIS A 29 -13.63 -3.76 -2.70
N LEU A 30 -13.63 -2.51 -3.15
CA LEU A 30 -14.83 -1.83 -3.61
C LEU A 30 -15.38 -2.50 -4.87
N THR A 31 -16.69 -2.55 -4.97
CA THR A 31 -17.36 -3.19 -6.11
C THR A 31 -17.86 -2.19 -7.16
N GLY A 32 -17.61 -0.89 -6.94
CA GLY A 32 -18.16 0.16 -7.78
C GLY A 32 -19.66 0.41 -7.55
N SER A 33 -20.26 -0.22 -6.54
CA SER A 33 -21.67 -0.09 -6.16
C SER A 33 -21.81 0.17 -4.67
N ALA A 34 -22.71 1.07 -4.28
CA ALA A 34 -22.98 1.40 -2.88
C ALA A 34 -23.53 0.20 -2.07
N ASP A 35 -24.19 -0.73 -2.74
CA ASP A 35 -24.76 -1.95 -2.13
C ASP A 35 -23.84 -3.17 -2.30
N GLY A 36 -22.62 -2.97 -2.81
CA GLY A 36 -21.67 -4.03 -3.06
C GLY A 36 -21.24 -4.76 -1.78
N VAL A 37 -21.21 -6.09 -1.84
CA VAL A 37 -20.88 -6.95 -0.70
C VAL A 37 -19.78 -7.93 -1.08
N LEU A 38 -18.74 -8.03 -0.25
CA LEU A 38 -17.71 -9.05 -0.31
C LEU A 38 -17.68 -9.82 1.01
N LEU A 39 -17.76 -11.14 0.96
CA LEU A 39 -17.70 -12.02 2.14
C LEU A 39 -18.66 -11.59 3.27
N GLY A 40 -19.83 -11.05 2.91
CA GLY A 40 -20.87 -10.62 3.87
C GLY A 40 -20.76 -9.17 4.34
N MET A 41 -19.70 -8.45 3.98
CA MET A 41 -19.48 -7.05 4.34
C MET A 41 -19.84 -6.10 3.19
N ASN A 42 -20.59 -5.03 3.47
CA ASN A 42 -20.77 -3.94 2.51
C ASN A 42 -19.46 -3.10 2.47
N THR A 43 -18.73 -3.19 1.37
CA THR A 43 -17.37 -2.67 1.27
C THR A 43 -17.32 -1.16 1.27
N GLU A 44 -18.28 -0.48 0.61
CA GLU A 44 -18.33 0.99 0.62
C GLU A 44 -18.63 1.54 2.02
N ARG A 45 -19.65 1.01 2.68
CA ARG A 45 -20.04 1.48 4.01
C ARG A 45 -18.90 1.29 5.01
N SER A 46 -18.18 0.19 4.92
CA SER A 46 -17.03 -0.10 5.77
C SER A 46 -15.87 0.85 5.48
N ALA A 47 -15.44 0.98 4.23
CA ALA A 47 -14.37 1.89 3.83
C ALA A 47 -14.70 3.35 4.22
N ARG A 48 -15.94 3.79 4.00
CA ARG A 48 -16.42 5.12 4.41
C ARG A 48 -16.27 5.33 5.92
N ALA A 49 -16.69 4.38 6.74
CA ALA A 49 -16.59 4.49 8.19
C ALA A 49 -15.13 4.64 8.66
N VAL A 50 -14.20 3.85 8.09
CA VAL A 50 -12.78 3.93 8.39
C VAL A 50 -12.20 5.29 7.95
N ILE A 51 -12.48 5.73 6.74
CA ILE A 51 -11.98 7.00 6.19
C ILE A 51 -12.53 8.19 7.00
N ASP A 52 -13.82 8.18 7.34
CA ASP A 52 -14.44 9.24 8.15
C ASP A 52 -13.83 9.29 9.56
N ALA A 53 -13.59 8.13 10.17
CA ALA A 53 -12.90 8.04 11.46
C ALA A 53 -11.48 8.60 11.41
N ALA A 54 -10.72 8.26 10.33
CA ALA A 54 -9.38 8.80 10.11
C ALA A 54 -9.41 10.32 9.96
N LYS A 55 -10.33 10.87 9.17
CA LYS A 55 -10.52 12.33 8.98
C LYS A 55 -10.92 13.03 10.28
N ALA A 56 -11.80 12.41 11.07
CA ALA A 56 -12.24 12.96 12.36
C ALA A 56 -11.12 13.00 13.42
N SER A 57 -10.08 12.17 13.28
CA SER A 57 -8.97 12.10 14.23
C SER A 57 -7.93 13.22 14.07
N GLY A 58 -8.09 14.12 13.08
CA GLY A 58 -7.28 15.32 12.85
C GLY A 58 -6.86 15.51 11.38
N PRO A 59 -6.10 16.55 11.07
CA PRO A 59 -5.66 16.82 9.69
C PRO A 59 -4.78 15.68 9.17
N ILE A 60 -4.90 15.38 7.88
CA ILE A 60 -4.15 14.35 7.17
C ILE A 60 -3.37 15.03 6.07
N ASP A 61 -2.05 14.81 6.00
CA ASP A 61 -1.20 15.40 4.97
C ASP A 61 -1.28 14.62 3.66
N CYS A 62 -1.40 13.29 3.75
CA CYS A 62 -1.56 12.44 2.56
C CYS A 62 -2.17 11.08 2.93
N PHE A 63 -3.02 10.55 2.05
CA PHE A 63 -3.42 9.15 2.08
C PHE A 63 -2.45 8.29 1.26
N LEU A 64 -2.03 7.15 1.80
CA LEU A 64 -1.29 6.12 1.09
C LEU A 64 -2.23 4.94 0.86
N VAL A 65 -2.65 4.73 -0.39
CA VAL A 65 -3.52 3.62 -0.77
C VAL A 65 -2.65 2.48 -1.27
N THR A 66 -2.63 1.37 -0.52
CA THR A 66 -1.68 0.29 -0.73
C THR A 66 -2.30 -0.96 -1.38
N GLY A 67 -3.20 -0.75 -2.34
CA GLY A 67 -3.68 -1.78 -3.26
C GLY A 67 -4.98 -2.46 -2.84
N ASP A 68 -5.41 -3.38 -3.68
CA ASP A 68 -6.69 -4.08 -3.63
C ASP A 68 -7.88 -3.13 -3.43
N ILE A 69 -7.87 -2.07 -4.26
CA ILE A 69 -8.94 -1.07 -4.27
C ILE A 69 -10.22 -1.69 -4.80
N ALA A 70 -10.13 -2.41 -5.90
CA ALA A 70 -11.25 -3.07 -6.53
C ALA A 70 -11.41 -4.52 -6.05
N ALA A 71 -12.65 -4.98 -5.93
CA ALA A 71 -12.97 -6.40 -5.84
C ALA A 71 -13.05 -6.95 -7.26
N ASP A 72 -11.96 -7.49 -7.79
CA ASP A 72 -11.83 -8.06 -9.13
C ASP A 72 -12.50 -7.25 -10.26
N GLU A 73 -11.74 -6.80 -11.24
CA GLU A 73 -12.21 -6.18 -12.49
C GLU A 73 -13.40 -5.18 -12.35
N GLN A 74 -13.46 -4.40 -11.28
CA GLN A 74 -14.53 -3.43 -11.02
C GLN A 74 -14.07 -2.00 -11.37
N PRO A 75 -14.20 -1.54 -12.60
CA PRO A 75 -13.60 -0.26 -13.05
C PRO A 75 -14.15 0.96 -12.31
N HIS A 76 -15.36 0.88 -11.77
CA HIS A 76 -15.96 1.97 -11.00
C HIS A 76 -15.47 2.06 -9.54
N ALA A 77 -14.77 1.05 -9.05
CA ALA A 77 -14.24 1.02 -7.69
C ALA A 77 -13.25 2.16 -7.42
N TYR A 78 -12.42 2.48 -8.39
CA TYR A 78 -11.41 3.55 -8.25
C TYR A 78 -12.06 4.93 -8.11
N ALA A 79 -13.07 5.25 -8.94
CA ALA A 79 -13.85 6.48 -8.80
C ALA A 79 -14.64 6.52 -7.47
N GLN A 80 -15.11 5.37 -7.02
CA GLN A 80 -15.77 5.24 -5.72
C GLN A 80 -14.80 5.58 -4.58
N LEU A 81 -13.57 5.05 -4.59
CA LEU A 81 -12.55 5.38 -3.59
C LEU A 81 -12.18 6.87 -3.65
N GLU A 82 -11.94 7.42 -4.85
CA GLU A 82 -11.63 8.85 -5.02
C GLU A 82 -12.73 9.71 -4.38
N GLY A 83 -14.01 9.37 -4.60
CA GLY A 83 -15.15 10.04 -3.99
C GLY A 83 -15.18 9.92 -2.45
N LEU A 84 -14.75 8.80 -1.88
CA LEU A 84 -14.64 8.58 -0.44
C LEU A 84 -13.50 9.40 0.19
N LEU A 85 -12.33 9.40 -0.45
CA LEU A 85 -11.17 10.17 0.01
C LEU A 85 -11.40 11.68 -0.12
N GLY A 86 -12.13 12.10 -1.16
CA GLY A 86 -12.29 13.51 -1.52
C GLY A 86 -11.04 14.08 -2.18
N THR A 87 -11.10 15.33 -2.60
CA THR A 87 -10.03 16.01 -3.38
C THR A 87 -9.17 16.96 -2.56
N ASP A 88 -9.54 17.22 -1.30
CA ASP A 88 -8.86 18.22 -0.46
C ASP A 88 -7.53 17.71 0.11
N THR A 89 -7.39 16.39 0.27
CA THR A 89 -6.19 15.75 0.79
C THR A 89 -5.51 14.96 -0.32
N PRO A 90 -4.21 15.18 -0.59
CA PRO A 90 -3.47 14.37 -1.55
C PRO A 90 -3.54 12.88 -1.23
N SER A 91 -3.50 12.04 -2.27
CA SER A 91 -3.38 10.60 -2.09
C SER A 91 -2.43 9.99 -3.12
N LEU A 92 -1.62 9.02 -2.70
CA LEU A 92 -0.77 8.20 -3.54
C LEU A 92 -1.29 6.77 -3.54
N TRP A 93 -1.41 6.19 -4.72
CA TRP A 93 -1.99 4.86 -4.90
C TRP A 93 -0.99 3.92 -5.57
N LEU A 94 -0.94 2.69 -5.10
CA LEU A 94 -0.31 1.56 -5.78
C LEU A 94 -1.33 0.42 -5.93
N PRO A 95 -1.18 -0.45 -6.92
CA PRO A 95 -2.10 -1.56 -7.12
C PRO A 95 -1.81 -2.75 -6.21
N GLY A 96 -2.86 -3.52 -5.90
CA GLY A 96 -2.77 -4.88 -5.38
C GLY A 96 -3.05 -5.93 -6.46
N ASN A 97 -3.12 -7.19 -6.07
CA ASN A 97 -3.31 -8.28 -7.03
C ASN A 97 -4.73 -8.36 -7.61
N HIS A 98 -5.72 -7.75 -6.97
CA HIS A 98 -7.09 -7.64 -7.49
C HIS A 98 -7.31 -6.45 -8.42
N ASP A 99 -6.35 -5.53 -8.54
CA ASP A 99 -6.51 -4.31 -9.33
C ASP A 99 -6.17 -4.52 -10.80
N ASP A 100 -7.01 -3.99 -11.71
CA ASP A 100 -6.75 -3.99 -13.15
C ASP A 100 -5.85 -2.82 -13.55
N ILE A 101 -4.54 -3.06 -13.55
CA ILE A 101 -3.53 -2.04 -13.86
C ILE A 101 -3.47 -1.63 -15.33
N ARG A 102 -4.07 -2.40 -16.23
CA ARG A 102 -3.93 -2.17 -17.67
C ARG A 102 -4.88 -1.12 -18.21
N THR A 103 -6.08 -1.04 -17.64
CA THR A 103 -7.15 -0.22 -18.18
C THR A 103 -7.68 0.76 -17.13
N SER A 104 -8.33 0.25 -16.10
CA SER A 104 -9.09 1.08 -15.17
C SER A 104 -8.22 1.83 -14.20
N PHE A 105 -7.27 1.16 -13.56
CA PHE A 105 -6.37 1.76 -12.57
C PHE A 105 -5.47 2.85 -13.21
N ALA A 106 -4.93 2.59 -14.41
CA ALA A 106 -4.05 3.51 -15.11
C ALA A 106 -4.70 4.86 -15.45
N SER A 107 -6.02 4.96 -15.47
CA SER A 107 -6.74 6.21 -15.73
C SER A 107 -6.71 7.20 -14.55
N PHE A 108 -6.25 6.79 -13.38
CA PHE A 108 -6.14 7.60 -12.17
C PHE A 108 -4.74 8.21 -11.98
N GLU A 109 -4.09 8.63 -13.07
CA GLU A 109 -2.74 9.22 -13.08
C GLU A 109 -2.43 10.23 -11.97
N PRO A 110 -3.34 11.13 -11.55
CA PRO A 110 -3.01 12.09 -10.49
C PRO A 110 -2.54 11.43 -9.18
N HIS A 111 -3.01 10.20 -8.90
CA HIS A 111 -2.70 9.43 -7.70
C HIS A 111 -1.51 8.48 -7.89
N LEU A 112 -1.11 8.19 -9.14
CA LEU A 112 -0.07 7.22 -9.48
C LEU A 112 1.33 7.85 -9.39
N LYS A 113 1.64 8.49 -8.25
CA LYS A 113 2.96 9.05 -7.99
C LYS A 113 3.82 8.02 -7.28
N ARG A 114 5.06 7.88 -7.77
CA ARG A 114 6.03 6.95 -7.17
C ARG A 114 6.52 7.42 -5.81
N ARG A 115 6.62 8.74 -5.60
CA ARG A 115 7.24 9.29 -4.40
C ARG A 115 6.46 10.45 -3.80
N LEU A 116 6.51 10.54 -2.48
CA LEU A 116 6.13 11.72 -1.72
C LEU A 116 7.38 12.25 -1.00
N ARG A 117 7.82 13.43 -1.39
CA ARG A 117 9.03 14.06 -0.83
C ARG A 117 8.66 15.12 0.20
N THR A 118 9.24 15.01 1.37
CA THR A 118 9.12 15.98 2.45
C THR A 118 10.50 16.41 2.94
N PRO A 119 10.62 17.41 3.83
CA PRO A 119 11.92 17.81 4.36
C PRO A 119 12.67 16.69 5.11
N PHE A 120 11.97 15.76 5.77
CA PHE A 120 12.57 14.76 6.67
C PHE A 120 12.30 13.31 6.24
N TRP A 121 11.28 13.09 5.43
CA TRP A 121 10.88 11.78 4.95
C TRP A 121 10.83 11.73 3.44
N ASP A 122 11.19 10.59 2.92
CA ASP A 122 10.95 10.20 1.54
C ASP A 122 10.04 8.97 1.56
N VAL A 123 8.87 9.05 0.95
CA VAL A 123 7.93 7.93 0.84
C VAL A 123 8.02 7.36 -0.56
N LEU A 124 8.36 6.10 -0.66
CA LEU A 124 8.48 5.37 -1.92
C LEU A 124 7.36 4.35 -2.07
N MET A 125 6.57 4.48 -3.13
CA MET A 125 5.54 3.53 -3.53
C MET A 125 6.19 2.52 -4.49
N LEU A 126 6.18 1.22 -4.16
CA LEU A 126 6.73 0.14 -4.99
C LEU A 126 5.63 -0.81 -5.44
N GLU A 127 5.54 -1.00 -6.73
CA GLU A 127 4.60 -1.95 -7.33
C GLU A 127 5.11 -3.38 -7.16
N THR A 128 4.30 -4.21 -6.52
CA THR A 128 4.61 -5.63 -6.30
C THR A 128 3.70 -6.57 -7.07
N GLN A 129 2.70 -6.04 -7.79
CA GLN A 129 1.77 -6.85 -8.56
C GLN A 129 2.48 -7.58 -9.69
N VAL A 130 2.12 -8.85 -9.87
CA VAL A 130 2.50 -9.68 -11.01
C VAL A 130 1.22 -10.12 -11.71
N GLU A 131 1.11 -9.77 -12.99
CA GLU A 131 -0.10 -10.07 -13.75
C GLU A 131 -0.48 -11.54 -13.71
N GLY A 132 -1.74 -11.81 -13.33
CA GLY A 132 -2.29 -13.18 -13.24
C GLY A 132 -1.81 -13.98 -12.04
N GLU A 133 -1.07 -13.37 -11.10
CA GLU A 133 -0.60 -14.04 -9.89
C GLU A 133 -1.18 -13.35 -8.65
N VAL A 134 -1.40 -14.12 -7.59
CA VAL A 134 -1.85 -13.60 -6.29
C VAL A 134 -0.65 -13.11 -5.46
N GLY A 135 0.49 -13.74 -5.61
CA GLY A 135 1.73 -13.34 -4.91
C GLY A 135 2.50 -12.24 -5.64
N GLY A 136 3.31 -11.49 -4.89
CA GLY A 136 4.04 -10.35 -5.39
C GLY A 136 5.48 -10.63 -5.85
N SER A 137 6.03 -9.70 -6.62
CA SER A 137 7.47 -9.64 -6.94
C SER A 137 7.86 -8.19 -7.28
N LEU A 138 9.08 -7.81 -6.97
CA LEU A 138 9.67 -6.55 -7.42
C LEU A 138 10.48 -6.81 -8.69
N ASN A 139 10.10 -6.17 -9.79
CA ASN A 139 10.88 -6.23 -11.02
C ASN A 139 12.12 -5.30 -10.93
N GLU A 140 13.01 -5.37 -11.93
CA GLU A 140 14.25 -4.56 -11.94
C GLU A 140 13.97 -3.06 -11.83
N THR A 141 12.91 -2.55 -12.46
CA THR A 141 12.54 -1.13 -12.38
C THR A 141 12.22 -0.72 -10.94
N GLU A 142 11.50 -1.57 -10.21
CA GLU A 142 11.15 -1.32 -8.81
C GLU A 142 12.38 -1.43 -7.89
N LEU A 143 13.24 -2.41 -8.15
CA LEU A 143 14.49 -2.59 -7.41
C LEU A 143 15.47 -1.44 -7.65
N ASP A 144 15.55 -0.93 -8.87
CA ASP A 144 16.36 0.25 -9.21
C ASP A 144 15.80 1.52 -8.58
N ALA A 145 14.48 1.70 -8.58
CA ALA A 145 13.81 2.80 -7.89
C ALA A 145 14.09 2.77 -6.37
N LEU A 146 14.07 1.57 -5.77
CA LEU A 146 14.45 1.39 -4.37
C LEU A 146 15.89 1.82 -4.11
N SER A 147 16.83 1.37 -4.96
CA SER A 147 18.24 1.70 -4.80
C SER A 147 18.49 3.21 -4.93
N ALA A 148 17.87 3.86 -5.92
CA ALA A 148 17.94 5.30 -6.11
C ALA A 148 17.38 6.08 -4.91
N ALA A 149 16.22 5.65 -4.39
CA ALA A 149 15.62 6.28 -3.22
C ALA A 149 16.49 6.18 -1.97
N ILE A 150 17.16 5.03 -1.75
CA ILE A 150 18.10 4.83 -0.65
C ILE A 150 19.29 5.82 -0.78
N ASP A 151 19.88 5.93 -1.98
CA ASP A 151 21.04 6.80 -2.21
C ASP A 151 20.67 8.27 -2.02
N GLU A 152 19.51 8.69 -2.52
CA GLU A 152 19.01 10.06 -2.37
C GLU A 152 18.65 10.37 -0.90
N ALA A 153 17.90 9.48 -0.23
CA ALA A 153 17.56 9.65 1.18
C ALA A 153 18.82 9.75 2.06
N ALA A 154 19.84 8.94 1.79
CA ALA A 154 21.12 8.99 2.48
C ALA A 154 21.83 10.31 2.24
N THR A 155 21.85 10.82 1.00
CA THR A 155 22.49 12.08 0.63
C THR A 155 21.77 13.28 1.26
N GLU A 156 20.44 13.25 1.29
CA GLU A 156 19.60 14.31 1.85
C GLU A 156 19.37 14.17 3.36
N ASN A 157 19.91 13.14 4.00
CA ASN A 157 19.75 12.81 5.42
C ASN A 157 18.28 12.66 5.85
N LYS A 158 17.45 12.01 5.01
CA LYS A 158 16.03 11.74 5.25
C LYS A 158 15.80 10.32 5.75
N SER A 159 14.70 10.07 6.41
CA SER A 159 14.20 8.72 6.65
C SER A 159 13.39 8.25 5.44
N LEU A 160 13.32 6.93 5.23
CA LEU A 160 12.67 6.31 4.08
C LEU A 160 11.49 5.46 4.54
N LEU A 161 10.29 5.75 4.01
CA LEU A 161 9.12 4.91 4.14
C LEU A 161 8.87 4.22 2.80
N ILE A 162 8.84 2.91 2.79
CA ILE A 162 8.51 2.11 1.61
C ILE A 162 7.08 1.57 1.79
N ALA A 163 6.23 1.80 0.81
CA ALA A 163 4.88 1.24 0.75
C ALA A 163 4.79 0.20 -0.37
N THR A 164 4.28 -0.97 -0.05
CA THR A 164 4.02 -2.07 -0.99
C THR A 164 2.61 -2.61 -0.76
N HIS A 165 2.06 -3.33 -1.74
CA HIS A 165 0.85 -4.11 -1.45
C HIS A 165 1.20 -5.40 -0.70
N HIS A 166 1.98 -6.28 -1.32
CA HIS A 166 2.39 -7.55 -0.70
C HIS A 166 3.48 -7.33 0.35
N PRO A 167 3.44 -8.05 1.49
CA PRO A 167 4.46 -7.95 2.53
C PRO A 167 5.80 -8.54 2.07
N LEU A 168 6.91 -7.98 2.60
CA LEU A 168 8.26 -8.45 2.34
C LEU A 168 8.75 -9.43 3.43
N ARG A 169 7.84 -10.03 4.17
CA ARG A 169 8.14 -11.00 5.23
C ARG A 169 7.04 -12.03 5.39
N SER A 170 7.34 -13.15 6.04
CA SER A 170 6.34 -14.12 6.48
C SER A 170 5.39 -13.51 7.52
N MET A 171 4.12 -13.88 7.43
CA MET A 171 3.05 -13.55 8.37
C MET A 171 2.75 -14.68 9.36
N SER A 172 3.46 -15.82 9.25
CA SER A 172 3.18 -17.04 10.00
C SER A 172 1.79 -17.63 9.73
N SER A 173 1.18 -17.29 8.62
CA SER A 173 -0.05 -17.88 8.08
C SER A 173 0.32 -18.60 6.79
N ALA A 174 0.26 -19.92 6.77
CA ALA A 174 0.88 -20.72 5.71
C ALA A 174 0.37 -20.34 4.30
N TRP A 175 -0.92 -20.12 4.15
CA TRP A 175 -1.51 -19.73 2.87
C TRP A 175 -1.16 -18.29 2.44
N LEU A 176 -1.01 -17.34 3.38
CA LEU A 176 -0.57 -15.98 3.10
C LEU A 176 0.94 -15.93 2.79
N ASP A 177 1.72 -16.78 3.42
CA ASP A 177 3.17 -16.80 3.22
C ASP A 177 3.55 -17.25 1.79
N GLU A 178 2.67 -17.99 1.10
CA GLU A 178 2.81 -18.31 -0.32
C GLU A 178 2.56 -17.11 -1.25
N GLN A 179 1.99 -16.02 -0.72
CA GLN A 179 1.54 -14.84 -1.48
C GLN A 179 2.38 -13.59 -1.18
N THR A 180 3.48 -13.72 -0.46
CA THR A 180 4.39 -12.61 -0.17
C THR A 180 5.25 -12.23 -1.39
N VAL A 181 6.08 -11.18 -1.27
CA VAL A 181 7.02 -10.81 -2.33
C VAL A 181 8.10 -11.87 -2.48
N ARG A 182 8.16 -12.56 -3.62
CA ARG A 182 9.08 -13.70 -3.87
C ARG A 182 10.55 -13.35 -3.73
N ASN A 183 10.95 -12.18 -4.20
CA ASN A 183 12.32 -11.69 -4.12
C ASN A 183 12.54 -10.66 -3.00
N ALA A 184 11.76 -10.76 -1.92
CA ALA A 184 11.87 -9.88 -0.75
C ALA A 184 13.29 -9.81 -0.19
N ALA A 185 14.03 -10.94 -0.16
CA ALA A 185 15.39 -11.00 0.34
C ALA A 185 16.34 -10.05 -0.42
N GLU A 186 16.15 -9.88 -1.72
CA GLU A 186 16.93 -8.95 -2.53
C GLU A 186 16.66 -7.50 -2.14
N ALA A 187 15.38 -7.10 -2.06
CA ALA A 187 14.98 -5.77 -1.65
C ALA A 187 15.48 -5.43 -0.24
N LEU A 188 15.33 -6.36 0.71
CA LEU A 188 15.82 -6.21 2.08
C LEU A 188 17.34 -6.14 2.14
N GLY A 189 18.04 -6.88 1.27
CA GLY A 189 19.49 -6.79 1.13
C GLY A 189 19.94 -5.40 0.66
N ARG A 190 19.24 -4.78 -0.31
CA ARG A 190 19.49 -3.41 -0.76
C ARG A 190 19.24 -2.39 0.36
N LEU A 191 18.17 -2.58 1.14
CA LEU A 191 17.82 -1.72 2.28
C LEU A 191 18.78 -1.87 3.48
N GLY A 192 19.49 -2.99 3.62
CA GLY A 192 20.26 -3.32 4.81
C GLY A 192 21.23 -2.23 5.27
N ARG A 193 21.81 -1.46 4.33
CA ARG A 193 22.68 -0.31 4.64
C ARG A 193 21.94 0.92 5.18
N TYR A 194 20.60 0.93 5.10
CA TYR A 194 19.73 2.03 5.52
C TYR A 194 18.59 1.56 6.43
N ALA A 195 18.75 0.39 7.04
CA ALA A 195 17.72 -0.33 7.79
C ALA A 195 17.17 0.48 8.97
N ASP A 196 18.05 1.10 9.75
CA ASP A 196 17.75 1.88 10.95
C ASP A 196 16.97 3.18 10.68
N ARG A 197 16.91 3.59 9.41
CA ARG A 197 16.18 4.77 8.95
C ARG A 197 15.06 4.43 7.97
N SER A 198 14.73 3.16 7.86
CA SER A 198 13.71 2.65 6.95
C SER A 198 12.52 2.05 7.70
N LEU A 199 11.33 2.30 7.16
CA LEU A 199 10.06 1.71 7.58
C LEU A 199 9.38 1.13 6.35
N ILE A 200 8.82 -0.07 6.47
CA ILE A 200 8.01 -0.68 5.40
C ILE A 200 6.57 -0.79 5.89
N ILE A 201 5.61 -0.41 5.05
CA ILE A 201 4.19 -0.63 5.27
C ILE A 201 3.61 -1.46 4.12
N SER A 202 2.70 -2.38 4.45
CA SER A 202 2.07 -3.25 3.45
C SER A 202 0.59 -3.48 3.77
N GLY A 203 -0.17 -3.86 2.74
CA GLY A 203 -1.55 -4.35 2.79
C GLY A 203 -1.62 -5.87 2.64
N HIS A 204 -2.56 -6.33 1.81
CA HIS A 204 -2.76 -7.70 1.33
C HIS A 204 -3.19 -8.72 2.39
N VAL A 205 -2.64 -8.67 3.56
CA VAL A 205 -2.82 -9.71 4.60
C VAL A 205 -4.01 -9.47 5.52
N HIS A 206 -4.66 -8.33 5.39
CA HIS A 206 -5.83 -7.94 6.19
C HIS A 206 -5.61 -8.14 7.70
N GLN A 207 -4.41 -7.84 8.19
CA GLN A 207 -4.01 -8.04 9.58
C GLN A 207 -3.16 -6.87 10.07
N ALA A 208 -3.39 -6.44 11.31
CA ALA A 208 -2.45 -5.55 12.00
C ALA A 208 -1.22 -6.33 12.47
N SER A 209 -0.05 -5.90 12.08
CA SER A 209 1.18 -6.45 12.65
C SER A 209 2.30 -5.42 12.68
N ASP A 210 3.21 -5.60 13.62
CA ASP A 210 4.39 -4.76 13.82
C ASP A 210 5.57 -5.69 14.16
N ALA A 211 6.56 -5.71 13.28
CA ALA A 211 7.72 -6.57 13.44
C ALA A 211 9.00 -5.86 12.98
N VAL A 212 10.13 -6.28 13.53
CA VAL A 212 11.44 -5.85 13.05
C VAL A 212 12.15 -7.05 12.43
N VAL A 213 12.48 -6.94 11.14
CA VAL A 213 13.19 -7.97 10.38
C VAL A 213 14.45 -7.35 9.77
N SER A 214 15.60 -7.94 10.04
CA SER A 214 16.91 -7.42 9.57
C SER A 214 17.17 -5.95 9.94
N GLY A 215 16.66 -5.49 11.09
CA GLY A 215 16.78 -4.10 11.54
C GLY A 215 15.75 -3.13 10.95
N ILE A 216 14.89 -3.57 10.05
CA ILE A 216 13.85 -2.75 9.41
C ILE A 216 12.52 -3.02 10.11
N ARG A 217 11.84 -1.96 10.57
CA ARG A 217 10.46 -2.08 11.09
C ARG A 217 9.49 -2.27 9.93
N MET A 218 8.64 -3.27 10.03
CA MET A 218 7.66 -3.63 9.02
C MET A 218 6.26 -3.71 9.64
N LEU A 219 5.37 -2.90 9.11
CA LEU A 219 3.97 -2.83 9.54
C LEU A 219 3.06 -3.41 8.46
N THR A 220 2.01 -4.11 8.88
CA THR A 220 0.87 -4.40 8.02
C THR A 220 -0.39 -3.78 8.62
N THR A 221 -1.31 -3.36 7.75
CA THR A 221 -2.52 -2.65 8.14
C THR A 221 -3.73 -3.54 7.92
N PRO A 222 -4.71 -3.53 8.84
CA PRO A 222 -6.01 -4.16 8.61
C PRO A 222 -6.67 -3.64 7.33
N SER A 223 -7.39 -4.50 6.65
CA SER A 223 -8.25 -4.11 5.54
C SER A 223 -9.36 -3.17 6.00
N THR A 224 -9.85 -2.32 5.13
CA THR A 224 -11.14 -1.64 5.37
C THR A 224 -12.33 -2.54 5.06
N CYS A 225 -12.08 -3.76 4.58
CA CYS A 225 -13.07 -4.81 4.33
C CYS A 225 -13.01 -5.86 5.45
N VAL A 226 -13.01 -7.14 5.12
CA VAL A 226 -12.90 -8.25 6.08
C VAL A 226 -11.47 -8.42 6.58
N GLN A 227 -11.31 -9.04 7.75
CA GLN A 227 -10.00 -9.38 8.29
C GLN A 227 -9.72 -10.89 8.12
N PHE A 228 -8.45 -11.26 7.99
CA PHE A 228 -8.03 -12.66 7.93
C PHE A 228 -7.48 -13.12 9.28
N ALA A 229 -7.82 -14.36 9.66
CA ALA A 229 -7.39 -14.93 10.92
C ALA A 229 -5.86 -15.10 10.97
N PRO A 230 -5.16 -14.55 11.98
CA PRO A 230 -3.73 -14.69 12.10
C PRO A 230 -3.30 -16.15 12.32
N GLN A 231 -2.11 -16.50 11.85
CA GLN A 231 -1.48 -17.81 12.03
C GLN A 231 -2.32 -18.99 11.53
N SER A 232 -3.24 -18.73 10.59
CA SER A 232 -4.07 -19.77 10.00
C SER A 232 -3.28 -20.56 8.94
N LYS A 233 -3.54 -21.88 8.90
CA LYS A 233 -2.94 -22.75 7.88
C LYS A 233 -3.62 -22.57 6.53
N ASP A 234 -4.92 -22.45 6.53
CA ASP A 234 -5.80 -22.30 5.38
C ASP A 234 -6.54 -20.96 5.48
N PHE A 235 -7.19 -20.53 4.39
CA PHE A 235 -8.01 -19.32 4.40
C PHE A 235 -9.03 -19.35 5.54
N ALA A 236 -9.03 -18.32 6.38
CA ALA A 236 -9.97 -18.14 7.46
C ALA A 236 -10.20 -16.65 7.74
N LEU A 237 -11.46 -16.28 8.00
CA LEU A 237 -11.80 -14.91 8.41
C LEU A 237 -11.60 -14.74 9.91
N ASP A 238 -11.25 -13.52 10.31
CA ASP A 238 -11.29 -13.05 11.69
C ASP A 238 -12.62 -12.31 11.94
N ASP A 239 -13.09 -12.33 13.18
CA ASP A 239 -14.29 -11.60 13.61
C ASP A 239 -14.01 -10.10 13.90
N LEU A 240 -12.77 -9.65 13.79
CA LEU A 240 -12.39 -8.26 13.99
C LEU A 240 -13.04 -7.36 12.94
N GLN A 241 -13.50 -6.20 13.38
CA GLN A 241 -14.02 -5.17 12.50
C GLN A 241 -12.87 -4.27 12.00
N PRO A 242 -13.02 -3.68 10.81
CA PRO A 242 -12.10 -2.69 10.26
C PRO A 242 -11.88 -1.48 11.15
#